data_a59200a49bc7fb2070fc62410b71d851
#
_entry.id   a59200a49bc7fb2070fc62410b71d851
#
_cell.length_a   1.000
_cell.length_b   1.000
_cell.length_c   1.000
_cell.angle_alpha   90.00
_cell.angle_beta   90.00
_cell.angle_gamma   90.00
#
_symmetry.space_group_name_H-M   'P 1'
#
loop_
_entity.id
_entity.type
_entity.pdbx_description
1 polymer ?
#
loop_
_entity_poly.entity_id
_entity_poly.type
_entity_poly.pdbx_seq_one_letter_code
_entity_poly.pdbx_strand_id
1 'polypeptide(L)'
;MDFLDSEMMKRFMHSAPVNIFFKDTKCRYCFASEICDLVSAGENGSIVGKTDLEVQKFPEMGKMYYEDDKKILATGEDSQYINEFPMEDGESLYFEIKKSAVRDENGNIIGIVGIVDNVTERVRLEKKVEELSIIDGLTGVYNRNYLKYRVEEKKKKLIFPFTVIMSDCNYLKEVNDQYGHEYGDILLKIVAETLREEIPEGSPVIRMGGDEFMILGNGITEEKASELMANIRESLKRKSKEKIPLSLAMGSYTVQSKDFSFDEICHEADLRMYENKKWLKAGESAETAE
;
A
#
# COMPACT_ATOMS: atom_id res chain seq x y z
N MET A 1 -17.95 47.50 -12.19
CA MET A 1 -16.57 47.61 -11.68
C MET A 1 -16.00 46.20 -11.80
N ASP A 2 -15.18 45.96 -12.84
CA ASP A 2 -14.60 44.64 -13.06
C ASP A 2 -13.67 44.31 -11.91
N PHE A 3 -14.17 43.46 -11.01
CA PHE A 3 -13.51 43.12 -9.76
C PHE A 3 -12.12 42.44 -9.99
N LEU A 4 -11.96 41.74 -11.11
CA LEU A 4 -10.70 41.11 -11.52
C LEU A 4 -9.70 42.08 -12.19
N ASP A 5 -10.14 43.27 -12.59
CA ASP A 5 -9.27 44.29 -13.21
C ASP A 5 -8.69 45.31 -12.20
N SER A 6 -9.09 45.22 -10.94
CA SER A 6 -8.49 46.12 -9.94
C SER A 6 -7.07 45.62 -9.60
N GLU A 7 -6.11 46.49 -9.72
CA GLU A 7 -4.72 46.23 -9.34
C GLU A 7 -4.59 45.76 -7.88
N MET A 8 -5.53 46.15 -7.03
CA MET A 8 -5.63 45.75 -5.64
C MET A 8 -5.99 44.24 -5.52
N MET A 9 -6.90 43.73 -6.37
CA MET A 9 -7.24 42.30 -6.38
C MET A 9 -6.06 41.46 -6.84
N LYS A 10 -5.33 41.89 -7.88
CA LYS A 10 -4.10 41.21 -8.33
C LYS A 10 -3.06 41.15 -7.21
N ARG A 11 -2.82 42.28 -6.52
CA ARG A 11 -1.92 42.30 -5.36
C ARG A 11 -2.38 41.41 -4.22
N PHE A 12 -3.68 41.36 -3.93
CA PHE A 12 -4.25 40.47 -2.92
C PHE A 12 -4.01 39.02 -3.28
N MET A 13 -4.29 38.61 -4.51
CA MET A 13 -4.10 37.24 -4.97
C MET A 13 -2.62 36.81 -5.00
N HIS A 14 -1.70 37.74 -5.35
CA HIS A 14 -0.25 37.47 -5.25
C HIS A 14 0.28 37.40 -3.80
N SER A 15 -0.37 38.14 -2.87
CA SER A 15 0.03 38.15 -1.46
C SER A 15 -0.65 37.07 -0.62
N ALA A 16 -1.66 36.40 -1.18
CA ALA A 16 -2.37 35.34 -0.47
C ALA A 16 -1.43 34.14 -0.23
N PRO A 17 -1.40 33.58 0.99
CA PRO A 17 -0.52 32.43 1.32
C PRO A 17 -1.09 31.13 0.76
N VAL A 18 -1.65 31.15 -0.43
CA VAL A 18 -2.26 30.02 -1.13
C VAL A 18 -1.86 30.04 -2.60
N ASN A 19 -1.60 28.86 -3.15
CA ASN A 19 -1.31 28.73 -4.57
C ASN A 19 -2.63 28.58 -5.32
N ILE A 20 -3.03 29.62 -6.01
CA ILE A 20 -4.31 29.72 -6.69
C ILE A 20 -4.12 30.05 -8.16
N PHE A 21 -4.97 29.50 -9.01
CA PHE A 21 -5.09 29.90 -10.40
C PHE A 21 -6.55 30.13 -10.78
N PHE A 22 -6.74 30.89 -11.85
CA PHE A 22 -8.04 31.07 -12.49
C PHE A 22 -7.89 30.86 -13.99
N LYS A 23 -8.83 30.09 -14.60
CA LYS A 23 -8.92 29.82 -16.03
C LYS A 23 -10.27 30.30 -16.60
N ASP A 24 -10.25 30.75 -17.85
CA ASP A 24 -11.46 31.06 -18.58
C ASP A 24 -12.21 29.83 -19.09
N THR A 25 -13.34 30.03 -19.78
CA THR A 25 -14.14 28.97 -20.41
C THR A 25 -13.45 28.28 -21.58
N LYS A 26 -12.27 28.72 -22.01
CA LYS A 26 -11.41 28.04 -23.00
C LYS A 26 -10.25 27.29 -22.33
N CYS A 27 -10.30 27.09 -21.03
CA CYS A 27 -9.26 26.46 -20.22
C CYS A 27 -7.91 27.18 -20.27
N ARG A 28 -7.90 28.51 -20.55
CA ARG A 28 -6.68 29.35 -20.53
C ARG A 28 -6.50 29.98 -19.17
N TYR A 29 -5.30 29.93 -18.64
CA TYR A 29 -4.94 30.61 -17.40
C TYR A 29 -5.13 32.14 -17.57
N CYS A 30 -5.99 32.74 -16.78
CA CYS A 30 -6.17 34.16 -16.65
C CYS A 30 -5.35 34.75 -15.51
N PHE A 31 -5.09 33.92 -14.51
CA PHE A 31 -4.24 34.22 -13.36
C PHE A 31 -3.60 32.94 -12.84
N ALA A 32 -2.37 33.05 -12.34
CA ALA A 32 -1.67 32.01 -11.61
C ALA A 32 -0.76 32.65 -10.56
N SER A 33 -0.68 32.04 -9.37
CA SER A 33 0.33 32.38 -8.37
C SER A 33 1.70 31.86 -8.81
N GLU A 34 2.78 32.44 -8.27
CA GLU A 34 4.16 32.13 -8.63
C GLU A 34 4.50 30.65 -8.57
N ILE A 35 3.98 29.91 -7.57
CA ILE A 35 4.21 28.47 -7.46
C ILE A 35 3.48 27.69 -8.56
N CYS A 36 2.31 28.12 -9.00
CA CYS A 36 1.63 27.50 -10.14
C CYS A 36 2.44 27.68 -11.43
N ASP A 37 3.07 28.84 -11.63
CA ASP A 37 4.00 29.05 -12.73
C ASP A 37 5.20 28.11 -12.67
N LEU A 38 5.84 27.98 -11.50
CA LEU A 38 7.01 27.10 -11.29
C LEU A 38 6.70 25.62 -11.53
N VAL A 39 5.57 25.13 -11.01
CA VAL A 39 5.18 23.70 -11.12
C VAL A 39 4.80 23.36 -12.57
N SER A 40 4.15 24.28 -13.30
CA SER A 40 3.63 24.00 -14.64
C SER A 40 4.63 24.32 -15.75
N ALA A 41 5.27 25.50 -15.71
CA ALA A 41 6.14 25.97 -16.78
C ALA A 41 7.65 25.88 -16.46
N GLY A 42 8.01 25.57 -15.20
CA GLY A 42 9.38 25.62 -14.73
C GLY A 42 9.94 27.06 -14.80
N GLU A 43 11.25 27.17 -15.00
CA GLU A 43 11.92 28.50 -15.06
C GLU A 43 11.60 29.35 -16.31
N ASN A 44 10.77 28.82 -17.22
CA ASN A 44 10.58 29.42 -18.57
C ASN A 44 9.41 30.41 -18.70
N GLY A 45 8.92 30.98 -17.59
CA GLY A 45 8.01 32.13 -17.62
C GLY A 45 6.55 31.82 -17.29
N SER A 46 5.67 32.81 -17.42
CA SER A 46 4.27 32.76 -17.02
C SER A 46 3.42 31.81 -17.87
N ILE A 47 2.50 31.10 -17.21
CA ILE A 47 1.50 30.24 -17.86
C ILE A 47 0.26 31.01 -18.30
N VAL A 48 0.13 32.26 -17.91
CA VAL A 48 -1.02 33.11 -18.24
C VAL A 48 -1.23 33.19 -19.76
N GLY A 49 -2.45 33.04 -20.20
CA GLY A 49 -2.85 33.00 -21.61
C GLY A 49 -2.73 31.62 -22.29
N LYS A 50 -2.12 30.64 -21.65
CA LYS A 50 -1.89 29.30 -22.17
C LYS A 50 -2.83 28.28 -21.52
N THR A 51 -2.97 27.09 -22.13
CA THR A 51 -3.66 25.93 -21.58
C THR A 51 -2.67 24.95 -20.98
N ASP A 52 -3.14 23.94 -20.21
CA ASP A 52 -2.29 22.87 -19.70
C ASP A 52 -1.56 22.09 -20.79
N LEU A 53 -2.19 21.94 -21.95
CA LEU A 53 -1.58 21.25 -23.10
C LEU A 53 -0.33 21.98 -23.62
N GLU A 54 -0.25 23.30 -23.40
CA GLU A 54 0.84 24.16 -23.90
C GLU A 54 1.96 24.34 -22.87
N VAL A 55 1.69 24.11 -21.58
CA VAL A 55 2.62 24.49 -20.50
C VAL A 55 3.13 23.31 -19.69
N GLN A 56 2.42 22.20 -19.61
CA GLN A 56 2.81 21.10 -18.73
C GLN A 56 4.07 20.39 -19.22
N LYS A 57 5.06 20.25 -18.31
CA LYS A 57 6.32 19.53 -18.55
C LYS A 57 6.06 18.04 -18.91
N PHE A 58 4.99 17.47 -18.39
CA PHE A 58 4.56 16.08 -18.65
C PHE A 58 3.29 16.10 -19.51
N PRO A 59 3.33 15.75 -20.82
CA PRO A 59 2.19 15.85 -21.73
C PRO A 59 0.94 15.09 -21.28
N GLU A 60 1.12 13.92 -20.67
CA GLU A 60 0.00 13.11 -20.16
C GLU A 60 -0.75 13.83 -19.02
N MET A 61 -0.02 14.51 -18.13
CA MET A 61 -0.61 15.31 -17.07
C MET A 61 -1.34 16.53 -17.64
N GLY A 62 -0.75 17.19 -18.63
CA GLY A 62 -1.39 18.31 -19.33
C GLY A 62 -2.71 17.92 -19.96
N LYS A 63 -2.76 16.74 -20.59
CA LYS A 63 -3.99 16.19 -21.16
C LYS A 63 -5.03 15.88 -20.09
N MET A 64 -4.62 15.24 -19.01
CA MET A 64 -5.50 14.92 -17.88
C MET A 64 -6.12 16.20 -17.28
N TYR A 65 -5.31 17.24 -17.04
CA TYR A 65 -5.79 18.51 -16.49
C TYR A 65 -6.77 19.22 -17.42
N TYR A 66 -6.48 19.20 -18.71
CA TYR A 66 -7.33 19.83 -19.72
C TYR A 66 -8.70 19.12 -19.87
N GLU A 67 -8.73 17.79 -19.85
CA GLU A 67 -9.96 17.01 -19.90
C GLU A 67 -10.79 17.19 -18.60
N ASP A 68 -10.13 17.26 -17.45
CA ASP A 68 -10.78 17.56 -16.17
C ASP A 68 -11.42 18.96 -16.19
N ASP A 69 -10.69 19.98 -16.67
CA ASP A 69 -11.23 21.34 -16.85
C ASP A 69 -12.47 21.36 -17.73
N LYS A 70 -12.46 20.64 -18.86
CA LYS A 70 -13.63 20.52 -19.74
C LYS A 70 -14.82 19.88 -19.03
N LYS A 71 -14.59 18.86 -18.21
CA LYS A 71 -15.64 18.21 -17.44
C LYS A 71 -16.26 19.21 -16.47
N ILE A 72 -15.44 19.97 -15.71
CA ILE A 72 -15.92 20.98 -14.77
C ILE A 72 -16.76 22.05 -15.51
N LEU A 73 -16.28 22.55 -16.66
CA LEU A 73 -17.03 23.54 -17.45
C LEU A 73 -18.36 23.02 -17.99
N ALA A 74 -18.46 21.71 -18.27
CA ALA A 74 -19.65 21.09 -18.81
C ALA A 74 -20.67 20.73 -17.71
N THR A 75 -20.21 20.24 -16.56
CA THR A 75 -21.08 19.72 -15.49
C THR A 75 -21.24 20.68 -14.32
N GLY A 76 -20.24 21.52 -14.07
CA GLY A 76 -20.12 22.36 -12.88
C GLY A 76 -19.79 21.58 -11.60
N GLU A 77 -19.40 20.32 -11.72
CA GLU A 77 -18.94 19.49 -10.60
C GLU A 77 -17.51 19.84 -10.20
N ASP A 78 -17.24 19.85 -8.90
CA ASP A 78 -15.89 20.07 -8.38
C ASP A 78 -14.99 18.85 -8.64
N SER A 79 -13.68 19.11 -8.74
CA SER A 79 -12.66 18.06 -8.90
C SER A 79 -11.59 18.20 -7.83
N GLN A 80 -11.14 17.06 -7.29
CA GLN A 80 -10.04 16.99 -6.31
C GLN A 80 -9.22 15.73 -6.52
N TYR A 81 -7.90 15.88 -6.58
CA TYR A 81 -6.97 14.75 -6.71
C TYR A 81 -5.57 15.15 -6.24
N ILE A 82 -4.74 14.14 -5.95
CA ILE A 82 -3.32 14.31 -5.62
C ILE A 82 -2.49 13.77 -6.77
N ASN A 83 -1.55 14.58 -7.25
CA ASN A 83 -0.59 14.17 -8.26
C ASN A 83 0.81 14.02 -7.68
N GLU A 84 1.51 13.01 -8.17
CA GLU A 84 2.91 12.75 -7.90
C GLU A 84 3.78 13.31 -9.01
N PHE A 85 4.75 14.12 -8.63
CA PHE A 85 5.76 14.69 -9.53
C PHE A 85 7.11 14.08 -9.21
N PRO A 86 7.63 13.16 -10.05
CA PRO A 86 8.94 12.58 -9.84
C PRO A 86 10.03 13.65 -10.08
N MET A 87 10.98 13.70 -9.12
CA MET A 87 12.13 14.61 -9.20
C MET A 87 13.37 13.86 -9.72
N GLU A 88 14.35 14.60 -10.20
CA GLU A 88 15.59 14.03 -10.78
C GLU A 88 16.46 13.30 -9.77
N ASP A 89 16.34 13.62 -8.48
CA ASP A 89 17.01 12.97 -7.35
C ASP A 89 16.37 11.63 -6.91
N GLY A 90 15.28 11.22 -7.58
CA GLY A 90 14.52 10.01 -7.28
C GLY A 90 13.49 10.17 -6.17
N GLU A 91 13.34 11.37 -5.61
CA GLU A 91 12.25 11.71 -4.72
C GLU A 91 10.99 12.10 -5.51
N SER A 92 9.85 12.19 -4.81
CA SER A 92 8.60 12.67 -5.40
C SER A 92 8.03 13.82 -4.57
N LEU A 93 7.49 14.83 -5.26
CA LEU A 93 6.65 15.85 -4.67
C LEU A 93 5.17 15.49 -4.92
N TYR A 94 4.31 15.80 -3.96
CA TYR A 94 2.87 15.55 -4.04
C TYR A 94 2.12 16.86 -3.94
N PHE A 95 1.29 17.15 -4.96
CA PHE A 95 0.43 18.32 -4.97
C PHE A 95 -1.04 17.90 -5.00
N GLU A 96 -1.81 18.41 -4.04
CA GLU A 96 -3.26 18.30 -4.04
C GLU A 96 -3.84 19.45 -4.85
N ILE A 97 -4.65 19.13 -5.86
CA ILE A 97 -5.28 20.09 -6.76
C ILE A 97 -6.79 20.01 -6.51
N LYS A 98 -7.38 21.15 -6.19
CA LYS A 98 -8.83 21.30 -6.04
C LYS A 98 -9.30 22.33 -7.04
N LYS A 99 -10.35 22.00 -7.80
CA LYS A 99 -10.92 22.86 -8.83
C LYS A 99 -12.42 22.97 -8.67
N SER A 100 -12.96 24.17 -8.88
CA SER A 100 -14.40 24.45 -8.86
C SER A 100 -14.78 25.41 -9.98
N ALA A 101 -16.01 25.26 -10.47
CA ALA A 101 -16.58 26.17 -11.45
C ALA A 101 -16.90 27.53 -10.82
N VAL A 102 -16.47 28.61 -11.49
CA VAL A 102 -16.84 29.99 -11.13
C VAL A 102 -18.06 30.41 -11.93
N ARG A 103 -19.05 30.98 -11.25
CA ARG A 103 -20.32 31.39 -11.88
C ARG A 103 -20.54 32.89 -11.77
N ASP A 104 -21.20 33.46 -12.78
CA ASP A 104 -21.69 34.84 -12.74
C ASP A 104 -22.95 34.98 -11.88
N GLU A 105 -23.48 36.19 -11.76
CA GLU A 105 -24.70 36.53 -11.03
C GLU A 105 -25.95 35.80 -11.58
N ASN A 106 -25.92 35.34 -12.82
CA ASN A 106 -27.00 34.61 -13.49
C ASN A 106 -26.82 33.08 -13.38
N GLY A 107 -25.75 32.60 -12.73
CA GLY A 107 -25.46 31.18 -12.56
C GLY A 107 -24.70 30.56 -13.73
N ASN A 108 -24.32 31.30 -14.77
CA ASN A 108 -23.55 30.77 -15.89
C ASN A 108 -22.08 30.54 -15.47
N ILE A 109 -21.50 29.45 -15.94
CA ILE A 109 -20.08 29.17 -15.69
C ILE A 109 -19.22 30.11 -16.54
N ILE A 110 -18.38 30.91 -15.88
CA ILE A 110 -17.48 31.89 -16.49
C ILE A 110 -16.00 31.50 -16.45
N GLY A 111 -15.70 30.40 -15.76
CA GLY A 111 -14.33 29.88 -15.65
C GLY A 111 -14.17 28.86 -14.55
N ILE A 112 -12.90 28.57 -14.20
CA ILE A 112 -12.49 27.61 -13.19
C ILE A 112 -11.52 28.31 -12.24
N VAL A 113 -11.74 28.15 -10.94
CA VAL A 113 -10.76 28.46 -9.91
C VAL A 113 -10.13 27.15 -9.41
N GLY A 114 -8.83 27.15 -9.20
CA GLY A 114 -8.14 26.01 -8.60
C GLY A 114 -7.15 26.44 -7.53
N ILE A 115 -6.97 25.55 -6.56
CA ILE A 115 -5.97 25.66 -5.48
C ILE A 115 -5.01 24.49 -5.64
N VAL A 116 -3.73 24.76 -5.43
CA VAL A 116 -2.64 23.79 -5.50
C VAL A 116 -1.88 23.81 -4.18
N ASP A 117 -2.02 22.74 -3.41
CA ASP A 117 -1.36 22.58 -2.12
C ASP A 117 -0.23 21.57 -2.19
N ASN A 118 0.96 21.92 -1.68
CA ASN A 118 2.03 20.96 -1.51
C ASN A 118 1.75 20.08 -0.29
N VAL A 119 1.37 18.82 -0.53
CA VAL A 119 1.04 17.84 0.50
C VAL A 119 2.13 16.77 0.66
N THR A 120 3.34 17.03 0.18
CA THR A 120 4.46 16.07 0.19
C THR A 120 4.75 15.55 1.59
N GLU A 121 4.85 16.43 2.58
CA GLU A 121 5.13 16.01 3.96
C GLU A 121 3.98 15.19 4.54
N ARG A 122 2.72 15.59 4.29
CA ARG A 122 1.54 14.82 4.72
C ARG A 122 1.56 13.41 4.13
N VAL A 123 1.74 13.28 2.82
CA VAL A 123 1.78 11.98 2.14
C VAL A 123 2.95 11.13 2.61
N ARG A 124 4.14 11.73 2.86
CA ARG A 124 5.30 11.02 3.41
C ARG A 124 5.04 10.51 4.84
N LEU A 125 4.41 11.32 5.67
CA LEU A 125 4.05 10.92 7.04
C LEU A 125 2.98 9.84 7.03
N GLU A 126 1.96 9.95 6.19
CA GLU A 126 0.93 8.92 6.01
C GLU A 126 1.57 7.59 5.57
N LYS A 127 2.45 7.59 4.56
CA LYS A 127 3.20 6.40 4.13
C LYS A 127 4.07 5.82 5.25
N LYS A 128 4.72 6.67 6.05
CA LYS A 128 5.54 6.22 7.19
C LYS A 128 4.69 5.61 8.31
N VAL A 129 3.53 6.17 8.59
CA VAL A 129 2.55 5.58 9.54
C VAL A 129 2.07 4.23 9.02
N GLU A 130 1.79 4.12 7.72
CA GLU A 130 1.42 2.85 7.08
C GLU A 130 2.55 1.82 7.16
N GLU A 131 3.81 2.22 6.90
CA GLU A 131 4.97 1.35 7.07
C GLU A 131 5.14 0.86 8.51
N LEU A 132 4.95 1.73 9.49
CA LEU A 132 4.94 1.35 10.91
C LEU A 132 3.77 0.42 11.26
N SER A 133 2.65 0.54 10.54
CA SER A 133 1.45 -0.30 10.71
C SER A 133 1.53 -1.67 10.03
N ILE A 134 2.60 -2.02 9.32
CA ILE A 134 2.75 -3.32 8.64
C ILE A 134 3.44 -4.40 9.51
N ILE A 135 3.87 -4.06 10.69
CA ILE A 135 4.50 -4.99 11.64
C ILE A 135 3.48 -5.44 12.69
N ASP A 136 3.48 -6.72 13.02
CA ASP A 136 2.70 -7.28 14.12
C ASP A 136 3.35 -6.92 15.47
N GLY A 137 2.61 -6.19 16.30
CA GLY A 137 3.13 -5.66 17.57
C GLY A 137 3.51 -6.72 18.60
N LEU A 138 2.97 -7.95 18.50
CA LEU A 138 3.29 -9.05 19.41
C LEU A 138 4.54 -9.81 18.99
N THR A 139 4.61 -10.16 17.70
CA THR A 139 5.59 -11.13 17.16
C THR A 139 6.76 -10.48 16.42
N GLY A 140 6.63 -9.20 16.02
CA GLY A 140 7.66 -8.47 15.28
C GLY A 140 7.87 -8.94 13.83
N VAL A 141 7.05 -9.88 13.31
CA VAL A 141 6.97 -10.19 11.88
C VAL A 141 6.00 -9.24 11.18
N TYR A 142 5.84 -9.34 9.86
CA TYR A 142 4.84 -8.56 9.18
C TYR A 142 3.42 -8.94 9.61
N ASN A 143 2.49 -7.99 9.56
CA ASN A 143 1.07 -8.25 9.78
C ASN A 143 0.31 -8.37 8.44
N ARG A 144 -0.99 -8.65 8.50
CA ARG A 144 -1.86 -8.80 7.33
C ARG A 144 -1.88 -7.57 6.41
N ASN A 145 -1.64 -6.35 6.93
CA ASN A 145 -1.61 -5.14 6.13
C ASN A 145 -0.45 -5.15 5.14
N TYR A 146 0.67 -5.85 5.45
CA TYR A 146 1.78 -6.02 4.53
C TYR A 146 1.34 -6.56 3.16
N LEU A 147 0.35 -7.46 3.10
CA LEU A 147 -0.16 -8.01 1.84
C LEU A 147 -0.81 -6.94 0.97
N LYS A 148 -1.62 -6.06 1.57
CA LYS A 148 -2.32 -5.01 0.83
C LYS A 148 -1.35 -4.05 0.12
N TYR A 149 -0.26 -3.67 0.81
CA TYR A 149 0.67 -2.65 0.31
C TYR A 149 1.81 -3.23 -0.54
N ARG A 150 2.23 -4.47 -0.27
CA ARG A 150 3.45 -5.02 -0.87
C ARG A 150 3.20 -6.04 -1.98
N VAL A 151 2.11 -6.79 -1.94
CA VAL A 151 1.83 -7.78 -2.99
C VAL A 151 1.35 -7.09 -4.26
N GLU A 152 0.51 -6.06 -4.18
CA GLU A 152 0.07 -5.30 -5.34
C GLU A 152 1.20 -4.52 -6.00
N GLU A 153 2.07 -3.85 -5.22
CA GLU A 153 3.24 -3.15 -5.76
C GLU A 153 4.32 -4.10 -6.28
N LYS A 154 4.53 -5.25 -5.63
CA LYS A 154 5.62 -6.19 -5.94
C LYS A 154 5.27 -7.30 -6.92
N LYS A 155 4.03 -7.45 -7.40
CA LYS A 155 3.74 -8.38 -8.52
C LYS A 155 4.73 -8.26 -9.69
N LYS A 156 5.32 -7.07 -9.86
CA LYS A 156 6.39 -6.81 -10.85
C LYS A 156 7.78 -7.30 -10.45
N LYS A 157 8.02 -7.64 -9.17
CA LYS A 157 9.34 -8.00 -8.60
C LYS A 157 9.40 -9.38 -7.96
N LEU A 158 8.37 -10.23 -8.17
CA LEU A 158 8.40 -11.62 -7.68
C LEU A 158 9.50 -12.39 -8.39
N ILE A 159 10.26 -13.17 -7.62
CA ILE A 159 11.30 -14.09 -8.13
C ILE A 159 10.68 -15.48 -8.19
N PHE A 160 10.71 -16.08 -9.39
CA PHE A 160 10.19 -17.42 -9.62
C PHE A 160 11.31 -18.47 -9.54
N PRO A 161 10.99 -19.69 -9.11
CA PRO A 161 9.67 -20.12 -8.64
C PRO A 161 9.21 -19.34 -7.40
N PHE A 162 7.89 -19.12 -7.27
CA PHE A 162 7.31 -18.40 -6.14
C PHE A 162 6.40 -19.33 -5.35
N THR A 163 6.63 -19.42 -4.04
CA THR A 163 5.91 -20.32 -3.14
C THR A 163 5.17 -19.53 -2.08
N VAL A 164 3.93 -19.89 -1.79
CA VAL A 164 3.23 -19.50 -0.57
C VAL A 164 3.21 -20.69 0.39
N ILE A 165 3.58 -20.46 1.65
CA ILE A 165 3.42 -21.44 2.72
C ILE A 165 2.41 -20.83 3.71
N MET A 166 1.30 -21.55 3.94
CA MET A 166 0.33 -21.24 4.98
C MET A 166 0.65 -22.10 6.21
N SER A 167 0.50 -21.52 7.38
CA SER A 167 0.71 -22.24 8.64
C SER A 167 -0.22 -21.79 9.75
N ASP A 168 -0.55 -22.72 10.64
CA ASP A 168 -1.47 -22.54 11.77
C ASP A 168 -0.83 -23.17 13.02
N CYS A 169 -0.79 -22.41 14.14
CA CYS A 169 -0.21 -22.89 15.40
C CYS A 169 -1.17 -23.86 16.07
N ASN A 170 -0.72 -25.10 16.25
CA ASN A 170 -1.44 -26.06 17.06
C ASN A 170 -1.35 -25.67 18.54
N TYR A 171 -2.36 -26.04 19.33
CA TYR A 171 -2.44 -25.91 20.79
C TYR A 171 -2.50 -24.48 21.35
N LEU A 172 -2.60 -23.43 20.54
CA LEU A 172 -2.67 -22.06 21.08
C LEU A 172 -3.87 -21.91 22.02
N LYS A 173 -5.02 -22.47 21.64
CA LYS A 173 -6.24 -22.40 22.47
C LYS A 173 -6.05 -23.14 23.77
N GLU A 174 -5.53 -24.35 23.72
CA GLU A 174 -5.27 -25.20 24.88
C GLU A 174 -4.29 -24.53 25.86
N VAL A 175 -3.24 -23.95 25.34
CA VAL A 175 -2.25 -23.18 26.14
C VAL A 175 -2.91 -21.96 26.80
N ASN A 176 -3.73 -21.22 26.05
CA ASN A 176 -4.46 -20.06 26.60
C ASN A 176 -5.44 -20.49 27.70
N ASP A 177 -6.21 -21.54 27.46
CA ASP A 177 -7.23 -22.02 28.40
C ASP A 177 -6.60 -22.57 29.69
N GLN A 178 -5.43 -23.22 29.59
CA GLN A 178 -4.76 -23.88 30.72
C GLN A 178 -3.79 -22.93 31.48
N TYR A 179 -3.07 -22.05 30.78
CA TYR A 179 -1.98 -21.26 31.37
C TYR A 179 -2.17 -19.74 31.22
N GLY A 180 -3.22 -19.30 30.52
CA GLY A 180 -3.51 -17.88 30.28
C GLY A 180 -2.86 -17.32 29.01
N HIS A 181 -3.36 -16.17 28.58
CA HIS A 181 -2.94 -15.54 27.31
C HIS A 181 -1.46 -15.17 27.24
N GLU A 182 -0.80 -14.91 28.38
CA GLU A 182 0.63 -14.62 28.41
C GLU A 182 1.47 -15.81 27.86
N TYR A 183 1.06 -17.05 28.14
CA TYR A 183 1.73 -18.22 27.61
C TYR A 183 1.45 -18.43 26.12
N GLY A 184 0.23 -18.14 25.67
CA GLY A 184 -0.09 -18.12 24.24
C GLY A 184 0.72 -17.07 23.47
N ASP A 185 0.92 -15.89 24.05
CA ASP A 185 1.77 -14.83 23.48
C ASP A 185 3.23 -15.27 23.36
N ILE A 186 3.74 -16.00 24.37
CA ILE A 186 5.09 -16.58 24.32
C ILE A 186 5.18 -17.63 23.22
N LEU A 187 4.18 -18.52 23.10
CA LEU A 187 4.10 -19.51 22.03
C LEU A 187 4.21 -18.84 20.65
N LEU A 188 3.38 -17.83 20.40
CA LEU A 188 3.36 -17.09 19.14
C LEU A 188 4.70 -16.39 18.84
N LYS A 189 5.36 -15.81 19.85
CA LYS A 189 6.67 -15.19 19.69
C LYS A 189 7.75 -16.20 19.30
N ILE A 190 7.77 -17.38 19.96
CA ILE A 190 8.75 -18.44 19.63
C ILE A 190 8.52 -18.96 18.21
N VAL A 191 7.26 -19.16 17.82
CA VAL A 191 6.91 -19.58 16.45
C VAL A 191 7.40 -18.54 15.43
N ALA A 192 7.08 -17.27 15.62
CA ALA A 192 7.49 -16.20 14.70
C ALA A 192 9.01 -16.07 14.58
N GLU A 193 9.73 -16.17 15.71
CA GLU A 193 11.20 -16.17 15.74
C GLU A 193 11.75 -17.38 14.96
N THR A 194 11.22 -18.57 15.19
CA THR A 194 11.64 -19.79 14.47
C THR A 194 11.41 -19.66 12.97
N LEU A 195 10.25 -19.16 12.56
CA LEU A 195 9.99 -18.90 11.14
C LEU A 195 11.00 -17.92 10.53
N ARG A 196 11.37 -16.84 11.24
CA ARG A 196 12.38 -15.89 10.77
C ARG A 196 13.79 -16.47 10.69
N GLU A 197 14.14 -17.38 11.58
CA GLU A 197 15.45 -18.06 11.58
C GLU A 197 15.60 -19.05 10.41
N GLU A 198 14.53 -19.78 10.09
CA GLU A 198 14.57 -20.87 9.10
C GLU A 198 14.29 -20.39 7.67
N ILE A 199 13.56 -19.27 7.51
CA ILE A 199 13.17 -18.76 6.20
C ILE A 199 14.25 -17.87 5.61
N PRO A 200 14.66 -18.08 4.33
CA PRO A 200 15.67 -17.28 3.67
C PRO A 200 15.35 -15.79 3.63
N GLU A 201 16.39 -14.95 3.73
CA GLU A 201 16.26 -13.51 3.60
C GLU A 201 15.57 -13.14 2.27
N GLY A 202 14.70 -12.12 2.31
CA GLY A 202 13.90 -11.72 1.15
C GLY A 202 12.58 -12.46 0.99
N SER A 203 12.29 -13.44 1.87
CA SER A 203 11.00 -14.15 1.95
C SER A 203 10.24 -13.70 3.21
N PRO A 204 9.26 -12.78 3.07
CA PRO A 204 8.54 -12.24 4.21
C PRO A 204 7.75 -13.30 4.98
N VAL A 205 7.83 -13.23 6.31
CA VAL A 205 6.97 -13.96 7.25
C VAL A 205 5.88 -13.00 7.73
N ILE A 206 4.62 -13.39 7.63
CA ILE A 206 3.45 -12.56 7.88
C ILE A 206 2.54 -13.27 8.86
N ARG A 207 2.12 -12.59 9.94
CA ARG A 207 1.04 -13.06 10.79
C ARG A 207 -0.28 -12.59 10.23
N MET A 208 -1.14 -13.52 9.84
CA MET A 208 -2.43 -13.24 9.21
C MET A 208 -3.51 -12.86 10.24
N GLY A 209 -3.41 -13.38 11.45
CA GLY A 209 -4.28 -13.12 12.59
C GLY A 209 -4.32 -14.34 13.51
N GLY A 210 -4.59 -14.14 14.80
CA GLY A 210 -4.66 -15.25 15.75
C GLY A 210 -3.40 -16.10 15.76
N ASP A 211 -3.54 -17.34 15.29
CA ASP A 211 -2.54 -18.41 15.22
C ASP A 211 -2.01 -18.68 13.80
N GLU A 212 -2.45 -17.92 12.80
CA GLU A 212 -2.12 -18.13 11.39
C GLU A 212 -0.92 -17.30 10.93
N PHE A 213 0.01 -17.95 10.21
CA PHE A 213 1.14 -17.30 9.56
C PHE A 213 1.20 -17.67 8.08
N MET A 214 1.71 -16.74 7.26
CA MET A 214 1.97 -16.91 5.84
C MET A 214 3.43 -16.55 5.54
N ILE A 215 4.07 -17.33 4.67
CA ILE A 215 5.41 -17.03 4.15
C ILE A 215 5.33 -16.86 2.63
N LEU A 216 5.95 -15.79 2.13
CA LEU A 216 6.06 -15.51 0.69
C LEU A 216 7.47 -15.86 0.21
N GLY A 217 7.62 -17.06 -0.33
CA GLY A 217 8.90 -17.63 -0.75
C GLY A 217 9.33 -17.20 -2.15
N ASN A 218 10.20 -16.19 -2.23
CA ASN A 218 10.80 -15.75 -3.50
C ASN A 218 11.96 -16.67 -3.92
N GLY A 219 11.89 -17.23 -5.11
CA GLY A 219 12.90 -18.17 -5.61
C GLY A 219 12.89 -19.54 -4.91
N ILE A 220 11.81 -19.86 -4.16
CA ILE A 220 11.69 -21.12 -3.43
C ILE A 220 10.94 -22.14 -4.29
N THR A 221 11.59 -23.30 -4.58
CA THR A 221 10.97 -24.44 -5.27
C THR A 221 10.09 -25.24 -4.31
N GLU A 222 9.27 -26.16 -4.86
CA GLU A 222 8.42 -27.06 -4.06
C GLU A 222 9.25 -27.97 -3.14
N GLU A 223 10.39 -28.47 -3.64
CA GLU A 223 11.32 -29.32 -2.88
C GLU A 223 11.94 -28.52 -1.73
N LYS A 224 12.37 -27.28 -2.02
CA LYS A 224 12.96 -26.40 -0.99
C LYS A 224 11.93 -25.99 0.06
N ALA A 225 10.68 -25.73 -0.34
CA ALA A 225 9.59 -25.45 0.58
C ALA A 225 9.33 -26.66 1.53
N SER A 226 9.36 -27.88 1.01
CA SER A 226 9.22 -29.11 1.79
C SER A 226 10.36 -29.28 2.80
N GLU A 227 11.61 -29.01 2.39
CA GLU A 227 12.79 -29.01 3.27
C GLU A 227 12.66 -27.93 4.38
N LEU A 228 12.27 -26.72 4.02
CA LEU A 228 12.08 -25.63 5.01
C LEU A 228 10.99 -25.97 6.03
N MET A 229 9.87 -26.52 5.60
CA MET A 229 8.80 -26.95 6.51
C MET A 229 9.28 -28.08 7.44
N ALA A 230 10.12 -29.01 6.97
CA ALA A 230 10.71 -30.04 7.82
C ALA A 230 11.67 -29.43 8.87
N ASN A 231 12.54 -28.51 8.47
CA ASN A 231 13.46 -27.82 9.36
C ASN A 231 12.71 -27.00 10.43
N ILE A 232 11.64 -26.29 10.04
CA ILE A 232 10.79 -25.53 10.97
C ILE A 232 10.20 -26.47 12.03
N ARG A 233 9.64 -27.61 11.61
CA ARG A 233 9.08 -28.61 12.57
C ARG A 233 10.13 -29.11 13.55
N GLU A 234 11.32 -29.43 13.06
CA GLU A 234 12.40 -29.91 13.92
C GLU A 234 12.89 -28.83 14.90
N SER A 235 13.02 -27.58 14.44
CA SER A 235 13.39 -26.45 15.28
C SER A 235 12.34 -26.15 16.36
N LEU A 236 11.05 -26.19 16.01
CA LEU A 236 9.98 -26.05 16.98
C LEU A 236 9.97 -27.20 18.00
N LYS A 237 10.18 -28.44 17.56
CA LYS A 237 10.27 -29.60 18.48
C LYS A 237 11.40 -29.42 19.49
N ARG A 238 12.56 -28.91 19.08
CA ARG A 238 13.70 -28.62 19.97
C ARG A 238 13.42 -27.50 20.97
N LYS A 239 12.65 -26.47 20.56
CA LYS A 239 12.28 -25.32 21.40
C LYS A 239 11.06 -25.59 22.28
N SER A 240 10.32 -26.69 22.03
CA SER A 240 9.11 -27.06 22.75
C SER A 240 9.40 -27.38 24.22
N LYS A 241 8.48 -26.98 25.12
CA LYS A 241 8.54 -27.19 26.56
C LYS A 241 7.18 -27.76 27.02
N GLU A 242 7.16 -28.41 28.19
CA GLU A 242 5.96 -29.03 28.76
C GLU A 242 4.74 -28.08 28.77
N LYS A 243 4.92 -26.85 29.20
CA LYS A 243 3.85 -25.83 29.24
C LYS A 243 3.60 -25.10 27.94
N ILE A 244 4.51 -25.19 26.96
CA ILE A 244 4.45 -24.50 25.68
C ILE A 244 4.79 -25.53 24.59
N PRO A 245 3.85 -26.43 24.23
CA PRO A 245 4.03 -27.31 23.11
C PRO A 245 4.05 -26.51 21.80
N LEU A 246 5.09 -26.68 20.99
CA LEU A 246 5.26 -25.96 19.74
C LEU A 246 5.05 -26.90 18.57
N SER A 247 4.01 -26.66 17.82
CA SER A 247 3.69 -27.42 16.61
C SER A 247 2.99 -26.52 15.59
N LEU A 248 3.30 -26.71 14.30
CA LEU A 248 2.68 -26.02 13.19
C LEU A 248 2.09 -27.01 12.19
N ALA A 249 0.83 -26.84 11.86
CA ALA A 249 0.30 -27.35 10.61
C ALA A 249 0.76 -26.47 9.47
N MET A 250 1.31 -27.01 8.39
CA MET A 250 1.84 -26.24 7.27
C MET A 250 1.47 -26.87 5.94
N GLY A 251 1.15 -26.01 4.96
CA GLY A 251 0.92 -26.38 3.57
C GLY A 251 1.55 -25.35 2.63
N SER A 252 2.07 -25.80 1.50
CA SER A 252 2.72 -24.94 0.52
C SER A 252 2.20 -25.15 -0.88
N TYR A 253 2.21 -24.09 -1.70
CA TYR A 253 1.93 -24.16 -3.13
C TYR A 253 2.90 -23.30 -3.90
N THR A 254 3.44 -23.83 -5.01
CA THR A 254 4.52 -23.22 -5.80
C THR A 254 4.06 -22.97 -7.23
N VAL A 255 4.37 -21.78 -7.75
CA VAL A 255 4.13 -21.40 -9.15
C VAL A 255 5.44 -21.06 -9.85
N GLN A 256 5.50 -21.36 -11.15
CA GLN A 256 6.72 -21.24 -11.96
C GLN A 256 6.77 -19.95 -12.81
N SER A 257 5.63 -19.26 -12.99
CA SER A 257 5.51 -18.10 -13.88
C SER A 257 4.55 -17.06 -13.30
N LYS A 258 4.44 -15.89 -13.97
CA LYS A 258 3.61 -14.77 -13.55
C LYS A 258 2.09 -14.95 -13.79
N ASP A 259 1.71 -15.99 -14.56
CA ASP A 259 0.31 -16.24 -14.88
C ASP A 259 -0.35 -17.02 -13.73
N PHE A 260 -0.71 -16.32 -12.67
CA PHE A 260 -1.40 -16.88 -11.53
C PHE A 260 -2.30 -15.85 -10.84
N SER A 261 -3.32 -16.33 -10.17
CA SER A 261 -4.08 -15.57 -9.17
C SER A 261 -3.42 -15.77 -7.80
N PHE A 262 -3.12 -14.68 -7.08
CA PHE A 262 -2.57 -14.78 -5.73
C PHE A 262 -3.55 -15.49 -4.78
N ASP A 263 -4.85 -15.26 -4.97
CA ASP A 263 -5.90 -15.89 -4.18
C ASP A 263 -5.95 -17.42 -4.41
N GLU A 264 -5.74 -17.87 -5.65
CA GLU A 264 -5.66 -19.32 -5.96
C GLU A 264 -4.47 -19.99 -5.27
N ILE A 265 -3.29 -19.36 -5.29
CA ILE A 265 -2.11 -19.90 -4.61
C ILE A 265 -2.34 -20.00 -3.10
N CYS A 266 -2.90 -18.94 -2.51
CA CYS A 266 -3.21 -18.93 -1.08
C CYS A 266 -4.23 -20.02 -0.74
N HIS A 267 -5.26 -20.20 -1.56
CA HIS A 267 -6.28 -21.22 -1.37
C HIS A 267 -5.68 -22.64 -1.42
N GLU A 268 -4.85 -22.93 -2.42
CA GLU A 268 -4.20 -24.23 -2.56
C GLU A 268 -3.24 -24.53 -1.39
N ALA A 269 -2.47 -23.52 -0.95
CA ALA A 269 -1.60 -23.67 0.21
C ALA A 269 -2.41 -23.90 1.50
N ASP A 270 -3.54 -23.23 1.67
CA ASP A 270 -4.44 -23.38 2.81
C ASP A 270 -5.09 -24.77 2.84
N LEU A 271 -5.56 -25.28 1.71
CA LEU A 271 -6.08 -26.66 1.61
C LEU A 271 -5.05 -27.69 2.07
N ARG A 272 -3.80 -27.58 1.60
CA ARG A 272 -2.71 -28.49 2.00
C ARG A 272 -2.36 -28.35 3.49
N MET A 273 -2.39 -27.14 4.03
CA MET A 273 -2.22 -26.89 5.47
C MET A 273 -3.33 -27.57 6.29
N TYR A 274 -4.57 -27.46 5.86
CA TYR A 274 -5.71 -28.08 6.52
C TYR A 274 -5.65 -29.61 6.50
N GLU A 275 -5.22 -30.22 5.39
CA GLU A 275 -4.96 -31.66 5.31
C GLU A 275 -3.86 -32.08 6.28
N ASN A 276 -2.77 -31.32 6.35
CA ASN A 276 -1.69 -31.57 7.31
C ASN A 276 -2.18 -31.44 8.75
N LYS A 277 -3.03 -30.45 9.07
CA LYS A 277 -3.63 -30.28 10.40
C LYS A 277 -4.46 -31.49 10.81
N LYS A 278 -5.26 -32.07 9.89
CA LYS A 278 -6.03 -33.28 10.13
C LYS A 278 -5.14 -34.49 10.40
N TRP A 279 -4.07 -34.64 9.61
CA TRP A 279 -3.13 -35.73 9.77
C TRP A 279 -2.40 -35.69 11.12
N LEU A 280 -1.95 -34.52 11.55
CA LEU A 280 -1.30 -34.30 12.86
C LEU A 280 -2.25 -34.72 14.01
N LYS A 281 -3.50 -34.23 13.98
CA LYS A 281 -4.50 -34.59 15.01
C LYS A 281 -4.84 -36.10 15.06
N ALA A 282 -4.87 -36.74 13.90
CA ALA A 282 -5.13 -38.21 13.85
C ALA A 282 -3.96 -39.03 14.43
N GLY A 283 -2.70 -38.59 14.20
CA GLY A 283 -1.50 -39.22 14.77
C GLY A 283 -1.47 -39.14 16.30
N GLU A 284 -1.84 -37.99 16.87
CA GLU A 284 -1.89 -37.79 18.33
C GLU A 284 -2.98 -38.63 19.02
N SER A 285 -4.14 -38.78 18.36
CA SER A 285 -5.22 -39.60 18.87
C SER A 285 -4.84 -41.10 18.92
N ALA A 286 -3.90 -41.51 18.09
CA ALA A 286 -3.40 -42.89 18.08
C ALA A 286 -2.36 -43.13 19.21
N GLU A 287 -1.49 -42.13 19.48
CA GLU A 287 -0.48 -42.23 20.58
C GLU A 287 -1.10 -42.12 21.98
N THR A 288 -2.27 -41.47 22.12
CA THR A 288 -2.99 -41.36 23.41
C THR A 288 -3.89 -42.56 23.69
N ALA A 289 -4.05 -43.50 22.75
CA ALA A 289 -4.88 -44.71 22.89
C ALA A 289 -4.07 -45.98 23.24
N GLU A 290 -2.73 -45.88 23.29
CA GLU A 290 -1.83 -46.91 23.82
C GLU A 290 -1.39 -46.55 25.26
#